data_b3ac3b0cfc675c26db73981733643406
#
_entry.id   b3ac3b0cfc675c26db73981733643406
#
_cell.length_a   1.000
_cell.length_b   1.000
_cell.length_c   1.000
_cell.angle_alpha   90.00
_cell.angle_beta   90.00
_cell.angle_gamma   90.00
#
_symmetry.space_group_name_H-M   'P 1'
#
loop_
_entity.id
_entity.type
_entity.pdbx_description
1 polymer ?
#
loop_
_entity_poly.entity_id
_entity_poly.type
_entity_poly.pdbx_seq_one_letter_code
_entity_poly.pdbx_strand_id
1 'polypeptide(L)'
;KPGSGLHPLRGQNNVQGASDAGLIPMVFPDYQPVTDEVIRKKFEIAWGRTLDETPGLTVVEIMKAALVGSIKGMYILGENPFISDPNSNKVRKALASLDFLVVQDIFLTETAEFADVILPASSYFEKSGTYTNTDRRVQIGRPVLETPGEAREDWRIICDIADRLGLPMNYESPAEVFAEFTSLTKNYAGLTHDNLGPTGKLWPCPDPDAGDGVQILFGDSFPTANGRGRFV
;
A
#
# COMPACT_ATOMS: atom_id res chain seq x y z
N LYS A 1 26.33 1.99 20.17
CA LYS A 1 26.13 3.03 21.20
C LYS A 1 24.63 3.19 21.41
N PRO A 2 24.16 3.56 22.61
CA PRO A 2 22.76 3.94 22.81
C PRO A 2 22.34 5.01 21.80
N GLY A 3 21.16 4.86 21.20
CA GLY A 3 20.65 5.76 20.17
C GLY A 3 21.20 5.54 18.75
N SER A 4 22.09 4.56 18.54
CA SER A 4 22.49 4.12 17.20
C SER A 4 21.51 3.07 16.67
N GLY A 5 21.19 3.13 15.37
CA GLY A 5 20.28 2.20 14.73
C GLY A 5 20.35 2.29 13.22
N LEU A 6 19.59 1.41 12.55
CA LEU A 6 19.38 1.45 11.12
C LEU A 6 18.12 2.24 10.80
N HIS A 7 18.22 3.20 9.91
CA HIS A 7 17.10 3.99 9.42
C HIS A 7 17.07 3.93 7.90
N PRO A 8 16.18 3.10 7.30
CA PRO A 8 16.02 3.04 5.86
C PRO A 8 15.52 4.39 5.33
N LEU A 9 16.22 4.96 4.37
CA LEU A 9 15.78 6.18 3.67
C LEU A 9 15.02 5.77 2.42
N ARG A 10 13.71 5.81 2.51
CA ARG A 10 12.82 5.49 1.39
C ARG A 10 12.63 6.74 0.53
N GLY A 11 12.59 6.55 -0.80
CA GLY A 11 12.56 7.67 -1.74
C GLY A 11 11.21 8.37 -1.87
N GLN A 12 10.14 7.60 -1.89
CA GLN A 12 8.80 8.11 -2.17
C GLN A 12 8.02 8.43 -0.89
N ASN A 13 7.13 9.42 -0.99
CA ASN A 13 6.18 9.71 0.06
C ASN A 13 5.23 8.51 0.28
N ASN A 14 4.98 8.17 1.55
CA ASN A 14 4.09 7.09 1.96
C ASN A 14 4.47 5.67 1.46
N VAL A 15 5.68 5.44 0.97
CA VAL A 15 6.10 4.09 0.58
C VAL A 15 6.14 3.15 1.79
N GLN A 16 6.40 3.67 2.98
CA GLN A 16 6.28 2.91 4.21
C GLN A 16 4.84 2.49 4.46
N GLY A 17 3.87 3.42 4.39
CA GLY A 17 2.45 3.13 4.58
C GLY A 17 1.88 2.20 3.53
N ALA A 18 2.30 2.34 2.27
CA ALA A 18 1.92 1.41 1.20
C ALA A 18 2.38 -0.03 1.49
N SER A 19 3.63 -0.18 1.95
CA SER A 19 4.18 -1.49 2.35
C SER A 19 3.45 -2.06 3.56
N ASP A 20 3.18 -1.22 4.58
CA ASP A 20 2.48 -1.62 5.80
C ASP A 20 1.03 -2.05 5.50
N ALA A 21 0.40 -1.40 4.51
CA ALA A 21 -0.96 -1.73 4.05
C ALA A 21 -1.02 -2.99 3.16
N GLY A 22 0.11 -3.65 2.89
CA GLY A 22 0.13 -4.91 2.15
C GLY A 22 0.30 -4.75 0.63
N LEU A 23 0.74 -3.59 0.12
CA LEU A 23 1.11 -3.43 -1.30
C LEU A 23 2.46 -4.09 -1.61
N ILE A 24 2.61 -5.33 -1.14
CA ILE A 24 3.76 -6.21 -1.36
C ILE A 24 3.21 -7.58 -1.76
N PRO A 25 3.67 -8.18 -2.86
CA PRO A 25 3.01 -9.33 -3.45
C PRO A 25 3.00 -10.61 -2.60
N MET A 26 3.79 -10.68 -1.52
CA MET A 26 3.89 -11.87 -0.67
C MET A 26 3.25 -11.72 0.71
N VAL A 27 2.66 -10.56 1.02
CA VAL A 27 2.10 -10.32 2.36
C VAL A 27 0.74 -9.61 2.31
N PHE A 28 -0.09 -9.88 3.31
CA PHE A 28 -1.22 -9.06 3.71
C PHE A 28 -0.75 -7.85 4.54
N PRO A 29 -1.65 -6.91 4.89
CA PRO A 29 -1.33 -5.81 5.79
C PRO A 29 -0.53 -6.24 7.01
N ASP A 30 0.36 -5.36 7.50
CA ASP A 30 1.26 -5.61 8.64
C ASP A 30 2.26 -6.76 8.39
N TYR A 31 2.69 -6.92 7.13
CA TYR A 31 3.69 -7.92 6.70
C TYR A 31 3.31 -9.38 7.01
N GLN A 32 2.02 -9.69 7.08
CA GLN A 32 1.51 -11.02 7.37
C GLN A 32 1.59 -11.90 6.12
N PRO A 33 2.31 -13.06 6.14
CA PRO A 33 2.54 -13.86 4.94
C PRO A 33 1.25 -14.43 4.33
N VAL A 34 1.08 -14.33 3.01
CA VAL A 34 -0.08 -14.92 2.30
C VAL A 34 -0.07 -16.45 2.32
N THR A 35 1.11 -17.06 2.48
CA THR A 35 1.30 -18.51 2.55
C THR A 35 0.91 -19.13 3.90
N ASP A 36 0.72 -18.31 4.94
CA ASP A 36 0.29 -18.79 6.25
C ASP A 36 -1.23 -18.99 6.26
N GLU A 37 -1.68 -20.23 6.46
CA GLU A 37 -3.10 -20.59 6.42
C GLU A 37 -3.92 -19.87 7.52
N VAL A 38 -3.37 -19.73 8.73
CA VAL A 38 -4.08 -19.08 9.84
C VAL A 38 -4.27 -17.60 9.55
N ILE A 39 -3.23 -16.95 9.02
CA ILE A 39 -3.29 -15.56 8.60
C ILE A 39 -4.27 -15.38 7.46
N ARG A 40 -4.17 -16.22 6.42
CA ARG A 40 -5.08 -16.13 5.26
C ARG A 40 -6.54 -16.30 5.69
N LYS A 41 -6.84 -17.27 6.56
CA LYS A 41 -8.19 -17.46 7.10
C LYS A 41 -8.72 -16.24 7.83
N LYS A 42 -7.89 -15.53 8.56
CA LYS A 42 -8.28 -14.26 9.21
C LYS A 42 -8.76 -13.23 8.19
N PHE A 43 -8.03 -13.04 7.10
CA PHE A 43 -8.40 -12.10 6.04
C PHE A 43 -9.59 -12.61 5.21
N GLU A 44 -9.69 -13.92 4.96
CA GLU A 44 -10.85 -14.51 4.29
C GLU A 44 -12.15 -14.26 5.05
N ILE A 45 -12.11 -14.37 6.38
CA ILE A 45 -13.27 -14.09 7.25
C ILE A 45 -13.63 -12.60 7.20
N ALA A 46 -12.63 -11.73 7.32
CA ALA A 46 -12.85 -10.28 7.33
C ALA A 46 -13.40 -9.77 5.99
N TRP A 47 -12.89 -10.28 4.88
CA TRP A 47 -13.28 -9.83 3.53
C TRP A 47 -14.39 -10.67 2.89
N GLY A 48 -14.83 -11.76 3.55
CA GLY A 48 -15.89 -12.63 3.06
C GLY A 48 -15.56 -13.33 1.74
N ARG A 49 -14.27 -13.59 1.47
CA ARG A 49 -13.77 -14.16 0.20
C ARG A 49 -12.68 -15.18 0.44
N THR A 50 -12.62 -16.19 -0.43
CA THR A 50 -11.47 -17.09 -0.51
C THR A 50 -10.31 -16.35 -1.17
N LEU A 51 -9.13 -16.45 -0.57
CA LEU A 51 -7.91 -15.78 -1.04
C LEU A 51 -6.90 -16.81 -1.55
N ASP A 52 -6.09 -16.40 -2.54
CA ASP A 52 -5.01 -17.22 -3.07
C ASP A 52 -3.89 -17.38 -2.03
N GLU A 53 -3.32 -18.58 -1.96
CA GLU A 53 -2.17 -18.88 -1.09
C GLU A 53 -0.83 -18.61 -1.78
N THR A 54 -0.87 -18.35 -3.09
CA THR A 54 0.32 -18.10 -3.88
C THR A 54 0.74 -16.64 -3.78
N PRO A 55 2.02 -16.35 -3.45
CA PRO A 55 2.53 -14.99 -3.53
C PRO A 55 2.38 -14.40 -4.92
N GLY A 56 2.04 -13.12 -5.01
CA GLY A 56 2.00 -12.40 -6.27
C GLY A 56 3.40 -12.19 -6.87
N LEU A 57 3.46 -11.69 -8.08
CA LEU A 57 4.70 -11.42 -8.81
C LEU A 57 5.32 -10.09 -8.37
N THR A 58 6.65 -10.03 -8.36
CA THR A 58 7.38 -8.78 -8.24
C THR A 58 7.26 -7.95 -9.52
N VAL A 59 7.53 -6.64 -9.47
CA VAL A 59 7.46 -5.75 -10.64
C VAL A 59 8.26 -6.26 -11.84
N VAL A 60 9.46 -6.82 -11.60
CA VAL A 60 10.31 -7.38 -12.66
C VAL A 60 9.69 -8.63 -13.28
N GLU A 61 9.05 -9.46 -12.48
CA GLU A 61 8.33 -10.67 -12.93
C GLU A 61 7.05 -10.30 -13.68
N ILE A 62 6.30 -9.29 -13.22
CA ILE A 62 5.12 -8.76 -13.91
C ILE A 62 5.48 -8.33 -15.32
N MET A 63 6.55 -7.53 -15.50
CA MET A 63 7.00 -7.09 -16.83
C MET A 63 7.49 -8.25 -17.71
N LYS A 64 8.09 -9.28 -17.12
CA LYS A 64 8.45 -10.50 -17.88
C LYS A 64 7.21 -11.29 -18.29
N ALA A 65 6.25 -11.45 -17.41
CA ALA A 65 5.02 -12.19 -17.66
C ALA A 65 4.14 -11.51 -18.72
N ALA A 66 4.09 -10.18 -18.72
CA ALA A 66 3.44 -9.41 -19.78
C ALA A 66 4.09 -9.64 -21.15
N LEU A 67 5.44 -9.61 -21.23
CA LEU A 67 6.18 -9.85 -22.47
C LEU A 67 5.93 -11.21 -23.11
N VAL A 68 5.67 -12.26 -22.30
CA VAL A 68 5.40 -13.61 -22.78
C VAL A 68 3.89 -13.92 -22.87
N GLY A 69 3.04 -12.92 -22.64
CA GLY A 69 1.58 -13.02 -22.75
C GLY A 69 0.91 -13.81 -21.62
N SER A 70 1.62 -14.07 -20.51
CA SER A 70 1.03 -14.70 -19.31
C SER A 70 0.17 -13.73 -18.52
N ILE A 71 0.50 -12.44 -18.54
CA ILE A 71 -0.35 -11.32 -18.09
C ILE A 71 -0.90 -10.64 -19.33
N LYS A 72 -2.21 -10.53 -19.41
CA LYS A 72 -2.94 -9.91 -20.52
C LYS A 72 -3.61 -8.60 -20.16
N GLY A 73 -4.03 -8.46 -18.91
CA GLY A 73 -4.60 -7.22 -18.38
C GLY A 73 -3.77 -6.69 -17.22
N MET A 74 -3.67 -5.36 -17.10
CA MET A 74 -2.94 -4.71 -16.03
C MET A 74 -3.69 -3.46 -15.54
N TYR A 75 -3.62 -3.22 -14.23
CA TYR A 75 -4.08 -1.99 -13.62
C TYR A 75 -2.90 -1.36 -12.87
N ILE A 76 -2.49 -0.17 -13.30
CA ILE A 76 -1.36 0.58 -12.73
C ILE A 76 -1.92 1.79 -12.00
N LEU A 77 -1.55 1.95 -10.73
CA LEU A 77 -2.00 3.02 -9.87
C LEU A 77 -0.80 3.82 -9.34
N GLY A 78 -0.74 5.10 -9.70
CA GLY A 78 0.22 6.06 -9.16
C GLY A 78 1.69 5.75 -9.46
N GLU A 79 1.96 5.02 -10.54
CA GLU A 79 3.31 4.63 -10.96
C GLU A 79 3.50 4.85 -12.46
N ASN A 80 4.72 5.23 -12.84
CA ASN A 80 5.14 5.39 -14.22
C ASN A 80 6.28 4.41 -14.57
N PRO A 81 6.00 3.11 -14.69
CA PRO A 81 7.02 2.10 -14.94
C PRO A 81 7.79 2.31 -16.24
N PHE A 82 7.22 3.03 -17.22
CA PHE A 82 7.94 3.39 -18.44
C PHE A 82 9.22 4.17 -18.15
N ILE A 83 9.21 5.02 -17.13
CA ILE A 83 10.37 5.83 -16.73
C ILE A 83 11.10 5.23 -15.52
N SER A 84 10.37 4.71 -14.52
CA SER A 84 10.96 4.28 -13.25
C SER A 84 11.64 2.91 -13.32
N ASP A 85 11.18 2.01 -14.18
CA ASP A 85 11.75 0.67 -14.29
C ASP A 85 13.04 0.64 -15.11
N PRO A 86 14.01 -0.18 -14.72
CA PRO A 86 15.22 -0.38 -15.53
C PRO A 86 14.85 -0.99 -16.88
N ASN A 87 15.52 -0.53 -17.96
CA ASN A 87 15.28 -0.97 -19.33
C ASN A 87 13.92 -0.60 -19.90
N SER A 88 13.69 0.70 -20.12
CA SER A 88 12.47 1.26 -20.71
C SER A 88 12.05 0.62 -22.05
N ASN A 89 12.99 0.14 -22.88
CA ASN A 89 12.68 -0.61 -24.09
C ASN A 89 11.95 -1.92 -23.82
N LYS A 90 12.29 -2.59 -22.72
CA LYS A 90 11.60 -3.80 -22.27
C LYS A 90 10.22 -3.47 -21.75
N VAL A 91 10.11 -2.45 -20.91
CA VAL A 91 8.84 -1.99 -20.35
C VAL A 91 7.88 -1.57 -21.47
N ARG A 92 8.35 -0.78 -22.43
CA ARG A 92 7.56 -0.39 -23.61
C ARG A 92 6.96 -1.58 -24.34
N LYS A 93 7.76 -2.63 -24.57
CA LYS A 93 7.28 -3.86 -25.23
C LYS A 93 6.29 -4.61 -24.36
N ALA A 94 6.50 -4.65 -23.04
CA ALA A 94 5.60 -5.30 -22.10
C ALA A 94 4.24 -4.60 -22.06
N LEU A 95 4.20 -3.27 -21.93
CA LEU A 95 2.97 -2.50 -21.93
C LEU A 95 2.21 -2.63 -23.28
N ALA A 96 2.93 -2.55 -24.40
CA ALA A 96 2.34 -2.69 -25.74
C ALA A 96 1.85 -4.12 -26.06
N SER A 97 2.19 -5.14 -25.26
CA SER A 97 1.73 -6.52 -25.45
C SER A 97 0.49 -6.87 -24.64
N LEU A 98 0.00 -5.95 -23.79
CA LEU A 98 -1.21 -6.17 -23.01
C LEU A 98 -2.46 -6.10 -23.89
N ASP A 99 -3.43 -6.96 -23.60
CA ASP A 99 -4.76 -6.91 -24.23
C ASP A 99 -5.62 -5.78 -23.64
N PHE A 100 -5.33 -5.36 -22.38
CA PHE A 100 -6.07 -4.32 -21.68
C PHE A 100 -5.22 -3.66 -20.58
N LEU A 101 -5.10 -2.35 -20.59
CA LEU A 101 -4.36 -1.56 -19.61
C LEU A 101 -5.21 -0.43 -19.04
N VAL A 102 -5.34 -0.41 -17.72
CA VAL A 102 -5.92 0.71 -16.97
C VAL A 102 -4.80 1.44 -16.24
N VAL A 103 -4.76 2.76 -16.36
CA VAL A 103 -3.83 3.61 -15.60
C VAL A 103 -4.63 4.61 -14.78
N GLN A 104 -4.39 4.62 -13.47
CA GLN A 104 -4.93 5.60 -12.54
C GLN A 104 -3.77 6.47 -12.06
N ASP A 105 -3.76 7.74 -12.44
CA ASP A 105 -2.68 8.66 -12.10
C ASP A 105 -3.19 10.11 -12.02
N ILE A 106 -2.37 10.96 -11.40
CA ILE A 106 -2.61 12.42 -11.34
C ILE A 106 -2.11 13.15 -12.59
N PHE A 107 -1.28 12.50 -13.39
CA PHE A 107 -0.72 13.04 -14.63
C PHE A 107 -0.92 12.08 -15.81
N LEU A 108 -0.98 12.62 -17.00
CA LEU A 108 -0.89 11.82 -18.22
C LEU A 108 0.58 11.48 -18.48
N THR A 109 1.00 10.35 -17.89
CA THR A 109 2.39 9.87 -17.96
C THR A 109 2.65 9.10 -19.26
N GLU A 110 3.93 8.83 -19.55
CA GLU A 110 4.31 7.98 -20.70
C GLU A 110 3.73 6.57 -20.60
N THR A 111 3.52 6.04 -19.38
CA THR A 111 2.81 4.79 -19.16
C THR A 111 1.34 4.89 -19.58
N ALA A 112 0.70 6.03 -19.30
CA ALA A 112 -0.70 6.28 -19.66
C ALA A 112 -0.94 6.36 -21.18
N GLU A 113 0.10 6.63 -21.98
CA GLU A 113 0.00 6.60 -23.46
C GLU A 113 -0.30 5.20 -24.02
N PHE A 114 -0.06 4.14 -23.23
CA PHE A 114 -0.39 2.75 -23.60
C PHE A 114 -1.76 2.30 -23.08
N ALA A 115 -2.43 3.10 -22.26
CA ALA A 115 -3.64 2.71 -21.58
C ALA A 115 -4.87 2.72 -22.48
N ASP A 116 -5.72 1.71 -22.33
CA ASP A 116 -7.08 1.68 -22.90
C ASP A 116 -8.03 2.56 -22.08
N VAL A 117 -7.80 2.66 -20.77
CA VAL A 117 -8.59 3.50 -19.86
C VAL A 117 -7.66 4.28 -18.93
N ILE A 118 -7.92 5.59 -18.82
CA ILE A 118 -7.22 6.47 -17.90
C ILE A 118 -8.23 6.97 -16.87
N LEU A 119 -7.90 6.78 -15.59
CA LEU A 119 -8.71 7.22 -14.45
C LEU A 119 -7.99 8.36 -13.75
N PRO A 120 -8.45 9.61 -13.87
CA PRO A 120 -7.80 10.74 -13.24
C PRO A 120 -7.99 10.67 -11.71
N ALA A 121 -6.88 10.69 -10.99
CA ALA A 121 -6.82 10.59 -9.54
C ALA A 121 -6.44 11.93 -8.90
N SER A 122 -6.74 12.07 -7.61
CA SER A 122 -6.37 13.23 -6.81
C SER A 122 -4.96 13.11 -6.25
N SER A 123 -4.26 14.24 -6.17
CA SER A 123 -2.98 14.34 -5.47
C SER A 123 -3.16 14.29 -3.94
N TYR A 124 -2.06 14.17 -3.22
CA TYR A 124 -2.10 14.16 -1.74
C TYR A 124 -2.53 15.50 -1.12
N PHE A 125 -2.46 16.60 -1.86
CA PHE A 125 -2.99 17.91 -1.44
C PHE A 125 -4.51 18.05 -1.61
N GLU A 126 -5.14 17.14 -2.33
CA GLU A 126 -6.54 17.20 -2.74
C GLU A 126 -7.40 16.15 -2.04
N LYS A 127 -6.82 15.33 -1.16
CA LYS A 127 -7.50 14.24 -0.47
C LYS A 127 -7.09 14.11 0.99
N SER A 128 -7.94 13.45 1.77
CA SER A 128 -7.63 13.02 3.13
C SER A 128 -7.14 11.58 3.15
N GLY A 129 -6.31 11.25 4.13
CA GLY A 129 -5.83 9.88 4.35
C GLY A 129 -4.69 9.81 5.33
N THR A 130 -4.24 8.60 5.65
CA THR A 130 -3.08 8.39 6.51
C THR A 130 -1.81 8.20 5.69
N TYR A 131 -0.74 8.75 6.19
CA TYR A 131 0.60 8.65 5.63
C TYR A 131 1.55 8.14 6.70
N THR A 132 2.36 7.15 6.36
CA THR A 132 3.38 6.63 7.28
C THR A 132 4.76 7.03 6.80
N ASN A 133 5.46 7.80 7.61
CA ASN A 133 6.83 8.22 7.34
C ASN A 133 7.84 7.09 7.58
N THR A 134 9.07 7.24 7.10
CA THR A 134 10.14 6.23 7.23
C THR A 134 10.57 5.97 8.68
N ASP A 135 10.32 6.92 9.59
CA ASP A 135 10.47 6.74 11.03
C ASP A 135 9.27 6.01 11.68
N ARG A 136 8.35 5.50 10.90
CA ARG A 136 7.14 4.78 11.33
C ARG A 136 6.06 5.68 11.93
N ARG A 137 6.13 6.97 11.70
CA ARG A 137 5.13 7.92 12.17
C ARG A 137 3.94 7.94 11.22
N VAL A 138 2.78 7.58 11.74
CA VAL A 138 1.49 7.61 11.05
C VAL A 138 0.86 8.98 11.28
N GLN A 139 0.53 9.68 10.21
CA GLN A 139 0.01 11.05 10.24
C GLN A 139 -1.21 11.16 9.34
N ILE A 140 -2.09 12.12 9.63
CA ILE A 140 -3.23 12.44 8.77
C ILE A 140 -2.85 13.58 7.82
N GLY A 141 -2.91 13.30 6.51
CA GLY A 141 -2.98 14.32 5.48
C GLY A 141 -4.41 14.86 5.36
N ARG A 142 -4.51 16.17 5.16
CA ARG A 142 -5.80 16.85 4.91
C ARG A 142 -5.74 17.61 3.61
N PRO A 143 -6.83 17.66 2.86
CA PRO A 143 -6.84 18.43 1.61
C PRO A 143 -6.65 19.92 1.91
N VAL A 144 -5.86 20.57 1.08
CA VAL A 144 -5.63 22.02 1.10
C VAL A 144 -5.97 22.66 -0.26
N LEU A 145 -6.27 21.82 -1.25
CA LEU A 145 -6.69 22.19 -2.58
C LEU A 145 -7.98 21.44 -2.93
N GLU A 146 -8.76 22.02 -3.82
CA GLU A 146 -9.89 21.30 -4.44
C GLU A 146 -9.38 20.34 -5.50
N THR A 147 -10.05 19.20 -5.64
CA THR A 147 -9.73 18.22 -6.68
C THR A 147 -10.05 18.81 -8.07
N PRO A 148 -9.12 18.84 -9.02
CA PRO A 148 -9.32 19.47 -10.31
C PRO A 148 -10.16 18.60 -11.26
N GLY A 149 -11.00 19.27 -12.07
CA GLY A 149 -11.74 18.65 -13.16
C GLY A 149 -12.55 17.43 -12.76
N GLU A 150 -12.30 16.30 -13.41
CA GLU A 150 -12.98 15.02 -13.15
C GLU A 150 -12.12 14.05 -12.27
N ALA A 151 -11.01 14.54 -11.73
CA ALA A 151 -10.18 13.72 -10.84
C ALA A 151 -10.94 13.35 -9.57
N ARG A 152 -10.67 12.16 -9.05
CA ARG A 152 -11.35 11.60 -7.88
C ARG A 152 -10.34 11.02 -6.89
N GLU A 153 -10.74 10.92 -5.64
CA GLU A 153 -9.94 10.23 -4.61
C GLU A 153 -9.75 8.75 -4.97
N ASP A 154 -8.53 8.25 -4.85
CA ASP A 154 -8.16 6.90 -5.26
C ASP A 154 -9.03 5.81 -4.65
N TRP A 155 -9.31 5.91 -3.34
CA TRP A 155 -10.13 4.92 -2.64
C TRP A 155 -11.56 4.84 -3.20
N ARG A 156 -12.15 5.97 -3.62
CA ARG A 156 -13.48 6.01 -4.27
C ARG A 156 -13.47 5.33 -5.63
N ILE A 157 -12.41 5.55 -6.42
CA ILE A 157 -12.23 4.89 -7.72
C ILE A 157 -12.14 3.38 -7.52
N ILE A 158 -11.34 2.94 -6.54
CA ILE A 158 -11.17 1.51 -6.21
C ILE A 158 -12.50 0.90 -5.76
N CYS A 159 -13.25 1.56 -4.88
CA CYS A 159 -14.56 1.11 -4.42
C CYS A 159 -15.56 0.97 -5.58
N ASP A 160 -15.61 1.94 -6.49
CA ASP A 160 -16.49 1.89 -7.66
C ASP A 160 -16.14 0.75 -8.62
N ILE A 161 -14.86 0.47 -8.82
CA ILE A 161 -14.41 -0.67 -9.63
C ILE A 161 -14.78 -1.98 -8.93
N ALA A 162 -14.51 -2.07 -7.63
CA ALA A 162 -14.82 -3.25 -6.83
C ALA A 162 -16.32 -3.58 -6.86
N ASP A 163 -17.19 -2.57 -6.69
CA ASP A 163 -18.64 -2.75 -6.75
C ASP A 163 -19.08 -3.33 -8.11
N ARG A 164 -18.58 -2.79 -9.23
CA ARG A 164 -18.86 -3.29 -10.58
C ARG A 164 -18.36 -4.71 -10.81
N LEU A 165 -17.35 -5.15 -10.08
CA LEU A 165 -16.84 -6.53 -10.11
C LEU A 165 -17.57 -7.45 -9.12
N GLY A 166 -18.60 -6.97 -8.42
CA GLY A 166 -19.34 -7.72 -7.40
C GLY A 166 -18.53 -7.95 -6.11
N LEU A 167 -17.61 -7.05 -5.82
CA LEU A 167 -16.78 -7.01 -4.61
C LEU A 167 -17.07 -5.72 -3.82
N PRO A 168 -18.26 -5.53 -3.25
CA PRO A 168 -18.65 -4.27 -2.67
C PRO A 168 -17.71 -3.88 -1.53
N MET A 169 -17.17 -2.67 -1.63
CA MET A 169 -16.37 -1.99 -0.61
C MET A 169 -17.15 -0.76 -0.15
N ASN A 170 -17.96 -0.92 0.89
CA ASN A 170 -18.93 0.08 1.33
C ASN A 170 -18.32 1.03 2.38
N TYR A 171 -17.30 1.81 1.98
CA TYR A 171 -16.70 2.82 2.84
C TYR A 171 -17.26 4.21 2.52
N GLU A 172 -17.53 4.97 3.57
CA GLU A 172 -17.98 6.36 3.49
C GLU A 172 -16.79 7.34 3.58
N SER A 173 -15.66 6.88 4.14
CA SER A 173 -14.50 7.74 4.39
C SER A 173 -13.18 6.98 4.44
N PRO A 174 -12.03 7.68 4.25
CA PRO A 174 -10.71 7.11 4.52
C PRO A 174 -10.51 6.63 5.96
N ALA A 175 -11.26 7.20 6.91
CA ALA A 175 -11.23 6.78 8.31
C ALA A 175 -11.78 5.36 8.48
N GLU A 176 -12.83 5.00 7.75
CA GLU A 176 -13.39 3.65 7.77
C GLU A 176 -12.46 2.62 7.12
N VAL A 177 -11.82 2.98 6.00
CA VAL A 177 -10.77 2.15 5.37
C VAL A 177 -9.63 1.91 6.36
N PHE A 178 -9.19 2.97 7.06
CA PHE A 178 -8.15 2.87 8.08
C PHE A 178 -8.60 2.05 9.30
N ALA A 179 -9.86 2.15 9.71
CA ALA A 179 -10.42 1.37 10.80
C ALA A 179 -10.42 -0.14 10.48
N GLU A 180 -10.76 -0.53 9.24
CA GLU A 180 -10.63 -1.93 8.83
C GLU A 180 -9.17 -2.37 8.84
N PHE A 181 -8.27 -1.59 8.25
CA PHE A 181 -6.84 -1.88 8.26
C PHE A 181 -6.31 -2.10 9.69
N THR A 182 -6.62 -1.21 10.63
CA THR A 182 -6.13 -1.32 12.01
C THR A 182 -6.75 -2.50 12.76
N SER A 183 -7.98 -2.89 12.43
CA SER A 183 -8.64 -4.07 13.01
C SER A 183 -7.96 -5.41 12.64
N LEU A 184 -7.27 -5.43 11.50
CA LEU A 184 -6.60 -6.60 10.96
C LEU A 184 -5.09 -6.60 11.20
N THR A 185 -4.55 -5.60 11.89
CA THR A 185 -3.11 -5.40 12.07
C THR A 185 -2.76 -5.20 13.54
N LYS A 186 -1.84 -6.02 14.05
CA LYS A 186 -1.42 -5.93 15.46
C LYS A 186 -0.67 -4.65 15.77
N ASN A 187 0.21 -4.25 14.86
CA ASN A 187 1.07 -3.09 15.08
C ASN A 187 0.33 -1.77 15.00
N TYR A 188 -0.81 -1.74 14.34
CA TYR A 188 -1.64 -0.54 14.14
C TYR A 188 -2.93 -0.53 14.98
N ALA A 189 -3.22 -1.60 15.74
CA ALA A 189 -4.51 -1.83 16.41
C ALA A 189 -4.97 -0.68 17.34
N GLY A 190 -4.04 0.06 17.93
CA GLY A 190 -4.34 1.21 18.78
C GLY A 190 -4.49 2.55 18.05
N LEU A 191 -4.34 2.58 16.72
CA LEU A 191 -4.42 3.79 15.93
C LEU A 191 -5.82 4.01 15.33
N THR A 192 -6.29 5.23 15.41
CA THR A 192 -7.51 5.69 14.73
C THR A 192 -7.28 7.07 14.14
N HIS A 193 -8.08 7.48 13.16
CA HIS A 193 -8.01 8.86 12.66
C HIS A 193 -8.10 9.90 13.77
N ASP A 194 -8.97 9.67 14.78
CA ASP A 194 -9.20 10.64 15.86
C ASP A 194 -8.01 10.76 16.81
N ASN A 195 -7.31 9.65 17.10
CA ASN A 195 -6.23 9.65 18.09
C ASN A 195 -4.83 9.94 17.52
N LEU A 196 -4.69 10.04 16.20
CA LEU A 196 -3.42 10.44 15.57
C LEU A 196 -3.02 11.88 15.90
N GLY A 197 -3.99 12.76 16.12
CA GLY A 197 -3.71 14.16 16.47
C GLY A 197 -2.93 14.92 15.39
N PRO A 198 -2.36 16.09 15.72
CA PRO A 198 -1.64 16.93 14.76
C PRO A 198 -0.22 16.44 14.43
N THR A 199 0.39 15.66 15.32
CA THR A 199 1.78 15.21 15.19
C THR A 199 1.91 13.77 14.74
N GLY A 200 0.80 13.03 14.67
CA GLY A 200 0.80 11.59 14.40
C GLY A 200 1.32 10.75 15.57
N LYS A 201 1.29 9.42 15.38
CA LYS A 201 1.80 8.44 16.34
C LYS A 201 2.72 7.42 15.65
N LEU A 202 3.67 6.88 16.40
CA LEU A 202 4.55 5.82 15.91
C LEU A 202 3.89 4.44 16.03
N TRP A 203 4.03 3.62 15.01
CA TRP A 203 3.75 2.19 15.16
C TRP A 203 5.05 1.42 15.54
N PRO A 204 5.02 0.29 16.26
CA PRO A 204 3.86 -0.37 16.86
C PRO A 204 3.10 0.47 17.88
N CYS A 205 1.77 0.48 17.75
CA CYS A 205 0.86 1.06 18.69
C CYS A 205 -0.31 0.08 18.87
N PRO A 206 -0.11 -1.01 19.62
CA PRO A 206 -1.12 -2.08 19.73
C PRO A 206 -2.31 -1.71 20.62
N ASP A 207 -2.17 -0.64 21.41
CA ASP A 207 -3.14 -0.18 22.38
C ASP A 207 -3.39 1.32 22.19
N PRO A 208 -4.66 1.80 22.17
CA PRO A 208 -4.99 3.22 22.13
C PRO A 208 -4.33 4.04 23.24
N ASP A 209 -4.12 3.43 24.41
CA ASP A 209 -3.52 4.06 25.59
C ASP A 209 -1.98 4.01 25.59
N ALA A 210 -1.36 3.45 24.56
CA ALA A 210 0.11 3.35 24.45
C ALA A 210 0.83 4.72 24.18
N GLY A 211 0.14 5.85 24.36
CA GLY A 211 0.70 7.20 24.15
C GLY A 211 1.08 7.42 22.68
N ASP A 212 2.35 7.80 22.44
CA ASP A 212 2.89 8.08 21.10
C ASP A 212 3.34 6.81 20.33
N GLY A 213 3.08 5.61 20.87
CA GLY A 213 3.55 4.34 20.31
C GLY A 213 5.02 4.02 20.66
N VAL A 214 5.56 2.97 20.05
CA VAL A 214 6.91 2.47 20.34
C VAL A 214 7.96 3.30 19.61
N GLN A 215 8.76 4.05 20.36
CA GLN A 215 9.78 4.94 19.78
C GLN A 215 11.01 4.19 19.26
N ILE A 216 11.46 3.16 19.97
CA ILE A 216 12.65 2.38 19.62
C ILE A 216 12.26 0.93 19.42
N LEU A 217 12.42 0.42 18.19
CA LEU A 217 12.23 -1.00 17.90
C LEU A 217 13.39 -1.82 18.46
N PHE A 218 13.06 -3.00 18.99
CA PHE A 218 14.04 -3.96 19.48
C PHE A 218 14.99 -3.39 20.54
N GLY A 219 14.50 -2.44 21.37
CA GLY A 219 15.29 -1.80 22.43
C GLY A 219 15.91 -2.78 23.43
N ASP A 220 15.16 -3.81 23.79
CA ASP A 220 15.59 -4.81 24.76
C ASP A 220 16.11 -6.10 24.09
N SER A 221 15.45 -6.57 23.04
CA SER A 221 15.82 -7.80 22.33
C SER A 221 15.26 -7.84 20.90
N PHE A 222 15.86 -8.63 20.03
CA PHE A 222 15.33 -8.92 18.71
C PHE A 222 14.33 -10.10 18.77
N PRO A 223 13.35 -10.20 17.84
CA PRO A 223 12.38 -11.30 17.78
C PRO A 223 13.00 -12.57 17.16
N THR A 224 14.09 -13.03 17.74
CA THR A 224 14.83 -14.23 17.35
C THR A 224 14.91 -15.18 18.54
N ALA A 225 15.13 -16.46 18.32
CA ALA A 225 15.17 -17.47 19.38
C ALA A 225 16.19 -17.15 20.50
N ASN A 226 17.26 -16.43 20.21
CA ASN A 226 18.29 -16.05 21.17
C ASN A 226 18.25 -14.55 21.53
N GLY A 227 17.24 -13.79 21.07
CA GLY A 227 17.08 -12.37 21.36
C GLY A 227 18.10 -11.44 20.70
N ARG A 228 18.97 -11.94 19.81
CA ARG A 228 20.03 -11.17 19.16
C ARG A 228 19.75 -10.93 17.68
N GLY A 229 20.21 -9.80 17.16
CA GLY A 229 20.21 -9.53 15.73
C GLY A 229 21.04 -10.58 14.98
N ARG A 230 20.55 -11.00 13.81
CA ARG A 230 21.26 -11.93 12.93
C ARG A 230 21.73 -11.16 11.69
N PHE A 231 23.03 -11.24 11.43
CA PHE A 231 23.63 -10.78 10.19
C PHE A 231 23.55 -11.91 9.15
N VAL A 232 23.14 -11.59 7.94
CA VAL A 232 23.03 -12.51 6.79
C VAL A 232 23.95 -12.04 5.68
#